data_9f046fed78849616a1d389d87db391ff
#
_entry.id   9f046fed78849616a1d389d87db391ff
#
_cell.length_a   1.000
_cell.length_b   1.000
_cell.length_c   1.000
_cell.angle_alpha   90.00
_cell.angle_beta   90.00
_cell.angle_gamma   90.00
#
_symmetry.space_group_name_H-M   'P 1'
#
loop_
_entity.id
_entity.type
_entity.pdbx_description
1 polymer ?
#
loop_
_entity_poly.entity_id
_entity_poly.type
_entity_poly.pdbx_seq_one_letter_code
_entity_poly.pdbx_strand_id
1 'polypeptide(L)'
;NSFMSSFDEIDAFEAASLSARAMAARTMPYLNELNPAQREAVEALDGPVLMLAGAGTGKTKALTCRIVHLLTTSRARPNEILSVTFTNKAAREMKLRVAGLLGQAVEGMPWMGTFHSISVKVLRHHAELVGLKSNFTILDSDDQIRLLKQLIAVSNIDDKRWPARQLAGIIDQWKNRACLPEKVPSSWANAFNSMGTELYAQYQIRLKELNAVDFGDLLLHTVTIFQTNQDVLEQYQRWFKYILVDEYQDTNVAQYLWLRLLAGAHKNICCVGDDDQSIYGWRGAEVGNILRFEKDFPGAKVVRLEQNYRSTPHI
;
A
#
# COMPACT_ATOMS: atom_id res chain seq x y z
N ASN A 1 14.18 -17.55 2.99
CA ASN A 1 15.19 -17.30 1.97
C ASN A 1 14.85 -17.92 0.61
N SER A 2 14.18 -19.10 0.58
CA SER A 2 13.79 -19.73 -0.69
C SER A 2 12.78 -18.91 -1.50
N PHE A 3 11.89 -18.16 -0.84
CA PHE A 3 10.93 -17.29 -1.52
C PHE A 3 11.60 -16.16 -2.30
N MET A 4 12.51 -15.45 -1.64
CA MET A 4 13.24 -14.35 -2.30
C MET A 4 14.23 -14.90 -3.34
N SER A 5 14.85 -16.04 -3.08
CA SER A 5 15.74 -16.70 -4.02
C SER A 5 15.00 -17.16 -5.29
N SER A 6 13.77 -17.70 -5.12
CA SER A 6 12.93 -18.11 -6.26
C SER A 6 12.52 -16.90 -7.12
N PHE A 7 12.17 -15.78 -6.47
CA PHE A 7 11.92 -14.54 -7.19
C PHE A 7 13.18 -14.01 -7.86
N ASP A 8 14.34 -14.13 -7.21
CA ASP A 8 15.62 -13.70 -7.79
C ASP A 8 15.94 -14.40 -9.10
N GLU A 9 15.72 -15.72 -9.18
CA GLU A 9 16.04 -16.50 -10.38
C GLU A 9 15.11 -16.19 -11.56
N ILE A 10 13.80 -16.14 -11.30
CA ILE A 10 12.80 -15.86 -12.33
C ILE A 10 12.90 -14.40 -12.78
N ASP A 11 12.94 -13.49 -11.81
CA ASP A 11 12.93 -12.06 -12.09
C ASP A 11 14.25 -11.57 -12.69
N ALA A 12 15.39 -12.24 -12.42
CA ALA A 12 16.68 -11.86 -12.99
C ALA A 12 16.68 -11.95 -14.51
N PHE A 13 16.06 -13.00 -15.08
CA PHE A 13 15.98 -13.17 -16.53
C PHE A 13 15.08 -12.10 -17.15
N GLU A 14 13.88 -11.89 -16.59
CA GLU A 14 12.94 -10.89 -17.07
C GLU A 14 13.46 -9.47 -16.87
N ALA A 15 14.09 -9.21 -15.72
CA ALA A 15 14.70 -7.94 -15.41
C ALA A 15 15.83 -7.58 -16.37
N ALA A 16 16.66 -8.54 -16.75
CA ALA A 16 17.74 -8.32 -17.71
C ALA A 16 17.19 -7.94 -19.09
N SER A 17 16.13 -8.62 -19.55
CA SER A 17 15.49 -8.31 -20.83
C SER A 17 14.84 -6.92 -20.81
N LEU A 18 14.11 -6.61 -19.76
CA LEU A 18 13.42 -5.32 -19.61
C LEU A 18 14.42 -4.17 -19.46
N SER A 19 15.47 -4.37 -18.67
CA SER A 19 16.52 -3.37 -18.46
C SER A 19 17.30 -3.08 -19.76
N ALA A 20 17.58 -4.10 -20.56
CA ALA A 20 18.25 -3.90 -21.85
C ALA A 20 17.43 -3.03 -22.79
N ARG A 21 16.11 -3.24 -22.83
CA ARG A 21 15.22 -2.41 -23.65
C ARG A 21 15.04 -1.00 -23.07
N ALA A 22 15.01 -0.87 -21.77
CA ALA A 22 14.96 0.42 -21.13
C ALA A 22 16.22 1.24 -21.45
N MET A 23 17.38 0.60 -21.48
CA MET A 23 18.63 1.26 -21.88
C MET A 23 18.63 1.65 -23.35
N ALA A 24 17.99 0.88 -24.23
CA ALA A 24 17.85 1.23 -25.64
C ALA A 24 16.93 2.43 -25.86
N ALA A 25 16.03 2.72 -24.91
CA ALA A 25 15.12 3.87 -24.97
C ALA A 25 15.72 5.16 -24.38
N ARG A 26 17.04 5.32 -24.38
CA ARG A 26 17.75 6.43 -23.70
C ARG A 26 17.43 7.82 -24.21
N THR A 27 16.75 7.97 -25.35
CA THR A 27 16.30 9.27 -25.83
C THR A 27 15.23 9.90 -24.92
N MET A 28 14.67 9.11 -24.01
CA MET A 28 13.71 9.55 -22.97
C MET A 28 12.57 10.41 -23.52
N PRO A 29 11.86 9.94 -24.56
CA PRO A 29 10.80 10.74 -25.16
C PRO A 29 9.64 11.02 -24.20
N TYR A 30 9.46 10.18 -23.18
CA TYR A 30 8.44 10.39 -22.16
C TYR A 30 8.66 11.68 -21.35
N LEU A 31 9.89 12.16 -21.22
CA LEU A 31 10.18 13.40 -20.49
C LEU A 31 9.72 14.63 -21.26
N ASN A 32 9.72 14.56 -22.57
CA ASN A 32 9.36 15.71 -23.41
C ASN A 32 7.87 16.01 -23.39
N GLU A 33 7.05 15.04 -23.01
CA GLU A 33 5.59 15.19 -22.91
C GLU A 33 5.14 15.70 -21.53
N LEU A 34 6.06 15.85 -20.60
CA LEU A 34 5.76 16.29 -19.25
C LEU A 34 5.82 17.80 -19.13
N ASN A 35 4.91 18.39 -18.35
CA ASN A 35 5.08 19.78 -17.97
C ASN A 35 6.26 19.92 -16.99
N PRO A 36 6.75 21.15 -16.74
CA PRO A 36 7.91 21.33 -15.86
C PRO A 36 7.76 20.73 -14.46
N ALA A 37 6.58 20.82 -13.86
CA ALA A 37 6.35 20.26 -12.53
C ALA A 37 6.36 18.73 -12.55
N GLN A 38 5.71 18.12 -13.53
CA GLN A 38 5.75 16.66 -13.70
C GLN A 38 7.19 16.18 -13.92
N ARG A 39 7.94 16.89 -14.77
CA ARG A 39 9.33 16.53 -15.05
C ARG A 39 10.19 16.62 -13.78
N GLU A 40 10.03 17.68 -13.02
CA GLU A 40 10.72 17.84 -11.73
C GLU A 40 10.46 16.65 -10.80
N ALA A 41 9.18 16.26 -10.68
CA ALA A 41 8.77 15.14 -9.84
C ALA A 41 9.30 13.79 -10.35
N VAL A 42 9.35 13.61 -11.67
CA VAL A 42 9.85 12.37 -12.28
C VAL A 42 11.36 12.25 -12.13
N GLU A 43 12.09 13.33 -12.22
CA GLU A 43 13.56 13.34 -12.14
C GLU A 43 14.08 13.33 -10.70
N ALA A 44 13.27 13.68 -9.71
CA ALA A 44 13.65 13.67 -8.29
C ALA A 44 13.55 12.24 -7.74
N LEU A 45 14.54 11.40 -8.06
CA LEU A 45 14.49 9.97 -7.78
C LEU A 45 14.89 9.60 -6.34
N ASP A 46 15.78 10.34 -5.72
CA ASP A 46 16.27 10.00 -4.39
C ASP A 46 15.53 10.77 -3.31
N GLY A 47 15.28 10.08 -2.20
CA GLY A 47 14.58 10.64 -1.05
C GLY A 47 13.06 10.68 -1.22
N PRO A 48 12.36 11.19 -0.21
CA PRO A 48 10.90 11.22 -0.23
C PRO A 48 10.37 12.35 -1.12
N VAL A 49 9.34 12.03 -1.90
CA VAL A 49 8.67 12.95 -2.79
C VAL A 49 7.16 12.85 -2.60
N LEU A 50 6.50 13.95 -2.44
CA LEU A 50 5.04 14.03 -2.43
C LEU A 50 4.59 14.83 -3.64
N MET A 51 3.89 14.19 -4.56
CA MET A 51 3.26 14.82 -5.71
C MET A 51 1.83 15.15 -5.36
N LEU A 52 1.43 16.39 -5.53
CA LEU A 52 0.07 16.84 -5.30
C LEU A 52 -0.56 17.26 -6.62
N ALA A 53 -1.77 16.79 -6.88
CA ALA A 53 -2.48 17.10 -8.11
C ALA A 53 -3.98 17.12 -7.88
N GLY A 54 -4.67 17.99 -8.60
CA GLY A 54 -6.12 18.00 -8.62
C GLY A 54 -6.69 16.86 -9.47
N ALA A 55 -7.98 16.66 -9.40
CA ALA A 55 -8.66 15.63 -10.19
C ALA A 55 -8.41 15.82 -11.69
N GLY A 56 -8.08 14.74 -12.37
CA GLY A 56 -7.88 14.74 -13.82
C GLY A 56 -6.55 15.30 -14.30
N THR A 57 -5.58 15.51 -13.43
CA THR A 57 -4.31 16.15 -13.79
C THR A 57 -3.13 15.21 -13.75
N GLY A 58 -2.88 14.48 -14.77
CA GLY A 58 -1.61 13.82 -15.02
C GLY A 58 -0.91 13.08 -13.87
N LYS A 59 -1.61 12.72 -12.79
CA LYS A 59 -1.05 11.97 -11.66
C LYS A 59 -0.48 10.62 -12.10
N THR A 60 -1.30 9.87 -12.81
CA THR A 60 -0.92 8.54 -13.30
C THR A 60 0.22 8.65 -14.29
N LYS A 61 0.21 9.68 -15.14
CA LYS A 61 1.30 9.92 -16.08
C LYS A 61 2.61 10.19 -15.37
N ALA A 62 2.59 11.00 -14.33
CA ALA A 62 3.79 11.31 -13.55
C ALA A 62 4.35 10.04 -12.85
N LEU A 63 3.49 9.25 -12.20
CA LEU A 63 3.92 7.99 -11.59
C LEU A 63 4.48 7.02 -12.60
N THR A 64 3.79 6.83 -13.72
CA THR A 64 4.21 5.92 -14.78
C THR A 64 5.56 6.33 -15.34
N CYS A 65 5.73 7.61 -15.64
CA CYS A 65 6.99 8.13 -16.16
C CYS A 65 8.12 8.01 -15.14
N ARG A 66 7.82 8.15 -13.85
CA ARG A 66 8.81 7.97 -12.80
C ARG A 66 9.32 6.53 -12.75
N ILE A 67 8.42 5.55 -12.88
CA ILE A 67 8.82 4.13 -12.97
C ILE A 67 9.72 3.91 -14.18
N VAL A 68 9.32 4.41 -15.34
CA VAL A 68 10.12 4.30 -16.57
C VAL A 68 11.48 4.96 -16.39
N HIS A 69 11.51 6.11 -15.72
CA HIS A 69 12.76 6.83 -15.47
C HIS A 69 13.70 6.06 -14.53
N LEU A 70 13.16 5.43 -13.50
CA LEU A 70 13.94 4.55 -12.61
C LEU A 70 14.59 3.40 -13.39
N LEU A 71 13.85 2.82 -14.33
CA LEU A 71 14.32 1.71 -15.15
C LEU A 71 15.35 2.17 -16.20
N THR A 72 15.05 3.24 -16.93
CA THR A 72 15.91 3.72 -18.02
C THR A 72 17.23 4.32 -17.53
N THR A 73 17.24 4.87 -16.31
CA THR A 73 18.47 5.39 -15.70
C THR A 73 19.22 4.33 -14.90
N SER A 74 18.76 3.09 -14.93
CA SER A 74 19.37 1.95 -14.22
C SER A 74 19.46 2.17 -12.70
N ARG A 75 18.57 2.99 -12.13
CA ARG A 75 18.50 3.20 -10.68
C ARG A 75 17.93 2.00 -9.96
N ALA A 76 17.06 1.25 -10.63
CA ALA A 76 16.44 0.05 -10.07
C ALA A 76 16.12 -0.95 -11.17
N ARG A 77 16.11 -2.21 -10.77
CA ARG A 77 15.57 -3.30 -11.60
C ARG A 77 14.05 -3.35 -11.41
N PRO A 78 13.32 -3.95 -12.37
CA PRO A 78 11.85 -4.06 -12.23
C PRO A 78 11.38 -4.70 -10.94
N ASN A 79 12.09 -5.70 -10.43
CA ASN A 79 11.74 -6.40 -9.19
C ASN A 79 12.15 -5.66 -7.90
N GLU A 80 12.82 -4.53 -8.03
CA GLU A 80 13.23 -3.70 -6.90
C GLU A 80 12.32 -2.50 -6.68
N ILE A 81 11.28 -2.37 -7.49
CA ILE A 81 10.30 -1.28 -7.39
C ILE A 81 9.00 -1.83 -6.83
N LEU A 82 8.58 -1.24 -5.71
CA LEU A 82 7.27 -1.50 -5.11
C LEU A 82 6.33 -0.39 -5.53
N SER A 83 5.30 -0.72 -6.31
CA SER A 83 4.29 0.24 -6.76
C SER A 83 2.93 -0.20 -6.29
N VAL A 84 2.31 0.60 -5.44
CA VAL A 84 1.10 0.23 -4.71
C VAL A 84 -0.07 1.09 -5.15
N THR A 85 -1.17 0.43 -5.47
CA THR A 85 -2.45 1.06 -5.80
C THR A 85 -3.55 0.51 -4.89
N PHE A 86 -4.76 1.08 -5.00
CA PHE A 86 -5.89 0.64 -4.18
C PHE A 86 -6.78 -0.39 -4.86
N THR A 87 -6.71 -0.50 -6.18
CA THR A 87 -7.54 -1.43 -6.95
C THR A 87 -6.72 -2.24 -7.92
N ASN A 88 -7.17 -3.44 -8.21
CA ASN A 88 -6.54 -4.30 -9.22
C ASN A 88 -6.61 -3.65 -10.61
N LYS A 89 -7.69 -2.91 -10.88
CA LYS A 89 -7.83 -2.18 -12.14
C LYS A 89 -6.74 -1.13 -12.29
N ALA A 90 -6.50 -0.33 -11.26
CA ALA A 90 -5.45 0.69 -11.28
C ALA A 90 -4.07 0.07 -11.46
N ALA A 91 -3.81 -1.05 -10.80
CA ALA A 91 -2.54 -1.78 -10.96
C ALA A 91 -2.35 -2.26 -12.41
N ARG A 92 -3.39 -2.83 -13.01
CA ARG A 92 -3.33 -3.28 -14.41
C ARG A 92 -3.11 -2.11 -15.37
N GLU A 93 -3.81 -1.00 -15.17
CA GLU A 93 -3.65 0.20 -15.99
C GLU A 93 -2.22 0.75 -15.90
N MET A 94 -1.65 0.76 -14.71
CA MET A 94 -0.26 1.19 -14.49
C MET A 94 0.70 0.30 -15.26
N LYS A 95 0.56 -1.02 -15.18
CA LYS A 95 1.40 -1.96 -15.91
C LYS A 95 1.32 -1.75 -17.42
N LEU A 96 0.11 -1.55 -17.94
CA LEU A 96 -0.07 -1.31 -19.37
C LEU A 96 0.58 0.00 -19.82
N ARG A 97 0.50 1.05 -19.02
CA ARG A 97 1.11 2.34 -19.35
C ARG A 97 2.63 2.26 -19.33
N VAL A 98 3.21 1.59 -18.34
CA VAL A 98 4.67 1.36 -18.27
C VAL A 98 5.11 0.53 -19.48
N ALA A 99 4.39 -0.54 -19.80
CA ALA A 99 4.69 -1.37 -20.96
C ALA A 99 4.64 -0.57 -22.26
N GLY A 100 3.64 0.30 -22.42
CA GLY A 100 3.52 1.16 -23.59
C GLY A 100 4.69 2.12 -23.77
N LEU A 101 5.17 2.71 -22.68
CA LEU A 101 6.32 3.62 -22.73
C LEU A 101 7.64 2.90 -22.98
N LEU A 102 7.78 1.66 -22.53
CA LEU A 102 8.98 0.84 -22.76
C LEU A 102 8.93 0.05 -24.06
N GLY A 103 7.75 -0.02 -24.70
CA GLY A 103 7.57 -0.74 -25.96
C GLY A 103 7.49 -2.26 -25.79
N GLN A 104 7.24 -2.76 -24.58
CA GLN A 104 7.10 -4.19 -24.31
C GLN A 104 6.27 -4.46 -23.06
N ALA A 105 5.84 -5.72 -22.90
CA ALA A 105 5.11 -6.16 -21.71
C ALA A 105 6.00 -6.05 -20.45
N VAL A 106 5.38 -5.66 -19.33
CA VAL A 106 6.07 -5.48 -18.05
C VAL A 106 5.80 -6.70 -17.18
N GLU A 107 6.44 -7.81 -17.50
CA GLU A 107 6.30 -9.05 -16.75
C GLU A 107 7.27 -9.14 -15.56
N GLY A 108 8.36 -8.38 -15.61
CA GLY A 108 9.37 -8.38 -14.57
C GLY A 108 9.10 -7.45 -13.39
N MET A 109 7.85 -7.02 -13.16
CA MET A 109 7.48 -6.16 -12.04
C MET A 109 6.51 -6.89 -11.09
N PRO A 110 7.00 -7.84 -10.28
CA PRO A 110 6.15 -8.66 -9.42
C PRO A 110 5.55 -7.89 -8.24
N TRP A 111 6.11 -6.73 -7.89
CA TRP A 111 5.72 -5.93 -6.75
C TRP A 111 4.92 -4.69 -7.14
N MET A 112 4.23 -4.75 -8.26
CA MET A 112 3.24 -3.79 -8.68
C MET A 112 1.84 -4.37 -8.46
N GLY A 113 1.09 -3.79 -7.56
CA GLY A 113 -0.23 -4.32 -7.21
C GLY A 113 -0.93 -3.50 -6.15
N THR A 114 -1.95 -4.10 -5.52
CA THR A 114 -2.65 -3.48 -4.39
C THR A 114 -1.93 -3.77 -3.08
N PHE A 115 -2.22 -2.99 -2.04
CA PHE A 115 -1.70 -3.28 -0.69
C PHE A 115 -1.98 -4.72 -0.29
N HIS A 116 -3.22 -5.19 -0.54
CA HIS A 116 -3.63 -6.53 -0.13
C HIS A 116 -2.95 -7.62 -0.95
N SER A 117 -2.85 -7.46 -2.26
CA SER A 117 -2.21 -8.47 -3.11
C SER A 117 -0.73 -8.64 -2.80
N ILE A 118 -0.04 -7.55 -2.50
CA ILE A 118 1.37 -7.59 -2.11
C ILE A 118 1.50 -8.18 -0.70
N SER A 119 0.62 -7.79 0.21
CA SER A 119 0.60 -8.34 1.57
C SER A 119 0.35 -9.85 1.60
N VAL A 120 -0.50 -10.37 0.72
CA VAL A 120 -0.70 -11.83 0.61
C VAL A 120 0.61 -12.53 0.32
N LYS A 121 1.39 -12.04 -0.64
CA LYS A 121 2.68 -12.63 -1.00
C LYS A 121 3.63 -12.67 0.19
N VAL A 122 3.74 -11.55 0.91
CA VAL A 122 4.58 -11.45 2.10
C VAL A 122 4.07 -12.39 3.19
N LEU A 123 2.78 -12.37 3.45
CA LEU A 123 2.17 -13.16 4.51
C LEU A 123 2.30 -14.66 4.26
N ARG A 124 2.11 -15.12 3.02
CA ARG A 124 2.27 -16.55 2.72
C ARG A 124 3.67 -17.05 2.99
N HIS A 125 4.66 -16.21 2.74
CA HIS A 125 6.05 -16.61 2.99
C HIS A 125 6.41 -16.60 4.48
N HIS A 126 5.77 -15.76 5.27
CA HIS A 126 6.08 -15.57 6.69
C HIS A 126 4.90 -15.94 7.61
N ALA A 127 3.98 -16.77 7.14
CA ALA A 127 2.75 -17.09 7.84
C ALA A 127 2.98 -17.64 9.25
N GLU A 128 4.02 -18.44 9.43
CA GLU A 128 4.36 -19.04 10.71
C GLU A 128 4.64 -18.03 11.80
N LEU A 129 5.13 -16.85 11.45
CA LEU A 129 5.44 -15.80 12.41
C LEU A 129 4.19 -15.21 13.08
N VAL A 130 3.01 -15.46 12.51
CA VAL A 130 1.73 -15.03 13.09
C VAL A 130 0.82 -16.22 13.39
N GLY A 131 1.38 -17.43 13.49
CA GLY A 131 0.63 -18.61 13.89
C GLY A 131 -0.24 -19.23 12.80
N LEU A 132 0.09 -19.00 11.54
CA LEU A 132 -0.62 -19.53 10.37
C LEU A 132 0.28 -20.45 9.57
N LYS A 133 -0.33 -21.29 8.74
CA LYS A 133 0.38 -22.03 7.70
C LYS A 133 0.29 -21.25 6.38
N SER A 134 1.26 -21.44 5.49
CA SER A 134 1.34 -20.70 4.23
C SER A 134 0.12 -20.91 3.32
N ASN A 135 -0.57 -22.03 3.45
CA ASN A 135 -1.75 -22.36 2.66
C ASN A 135 -3.07 -21.85 3.26
N PHE A 136 -3.01 -20.83 4.09
CA PHE A 136 -4.19 -20.28 4.75
C PHE A 136 -5.26 -19.87 3.73
N THR A 137 -6.53 -19.93 4.17
CA THR A 137 -7.68 -19.51 3.38
C THR A 137 -8.02 -18.05 3.70
N ILE A 138 -8.37 -17.29 2.68
CA ILE A 138 -8.86 -15.92 2.85
C ILE A 138 -10.39 -15.97 2.85
N LEU A 139 -11.01 -15.62 3.98
CA LEU A 139 -12.47 -15.60 4.12
C LEU A 139 -13.04 -14.38 3.41
N ASP A 140 -14.17 -14.58 2.74
CA ASP A 140 -14.97 -13.47 2.23
C ASP A 140 -15.86 -12.87 3.34
N SER A 141 -16.61 -11.83 2.99
CA SER A 141 -17.47 -11.14 3.95
C SER A 141 -18.56 -12.04 4.52
N ASP A 142 -19.14 -12.93 3.71
CA ASP A 142 -20.18 -13.83 4.16
C ASP A 142 -19.64 -14.86 5.15
N ASP A 143 -18.46 -15.41 4.90
CA ASP A 143 -17.79 -16.32 5.82
C ASP A 143 -17.45 -15.66 7.13
N GLN A 144 -16.96 -14.42 7.08
CA GLN A 144 -16.67 -13.61 8.25
C GLN A 144 -17.94 -13.43 9.11
N ILE A 145 -19.03 -13.00 8.49
CA ILE A 145 -20.31 -12.81 9.18
C ILE A 145 -20.80 -14.10 9.81
N ARG A 146 -20.71 -15.21 9.08
CA ARG A 146 -21.15 -16.53 9.59
C ARG A 146 -20.37 -16.91 10.83
N LEU A 147 -19.05 -16.72 10.82
CA LEU A 147 -18.20 -17.04 11.96
C LEU A 147 -18.52 -16.16 13.16
N LEU A 148 -18.73 -14.86 12.93
CA LEU A 148 -19.09 -13.93 14.00
C LEU A 148 -20.47 -14.23 14.58
N LYS A 149 -21.44 -14.67 13.78
CA LYS A 149 -22.74 -15.13 14.27
C LYS A 149 -22.59 -16.30 15.22
N GLN A 150 -21.72 -17.25 14.93
CA GLN A 150 -21.46 -18.38 15.82
C GLN A 150 -20.91 -17.92 17.16
N LEU A 151 -19.96 -16.98 17.15
CA LEU A 151 -19.36 -16.47 18.37
C LEU A 151 -20.36 -15.67 19.21
N ILE A 152 -21.21 -14.89 18.57
CA ILE A 152 -22.27 -14.12 19.24
C ILE A 152 -23.27 -15.08 19.90
N ALA A 153 -23.67 -16.14 19.20
CA ALA A 153 -24.60 -17.14 19.73
C ALA A 153 -24.02 -17.86 20.94
N VAL A 154 -22.76 -18.27 20.87
CA VAL A 154 -22.10 -18.96 22.00
C VAL A 154 -21.98 -18.04 23.22
N SER A 155 -21.86 -16.76 23.02
CA SER A 155 -21.75 -15.75 24.09
C SER A 155 -23.11 -15.32 24.65
N ASN A 156 -24.21 -15.91 24.18
CA ASN A 156 -25.58 -15.59 24.60
C ASN A 156 -25.95 -14.10 24.43
N ILE A 157 -25.44 -13.49 23.37
CA ILE A 157 -25.75 -12.10 23.04
C ILE A 157 -26.95 -12.07 22.11
N ASP A 158 -27.85 -11.11 22.32
CA ASP A 158 -29.02 -10.91 21.47
C ASP A 158 -28.56 -10.39 20.09
N ASP A 159 -28.63 -11.27 19.09
CA ASP A 159 -28.17 -10.97 17.73
C ASP A 159 -29.05 -9.97 16.97
N LYS A 160 -30.27 -9.74 17.44
CA LYS A 160 -31.14 -8.71 16.86
C LYS A 160 -30.72 -7.32 17.27
N ARG A 161 -30.34 -7.15 18.52
CA ARG A 161 -29.86 -5.89 19.06
C ARG A 161 -28.37 -5.66 18.70
N TRP A 162 -27.60 -6.73 18.67
CA TRP A 162 -26.16 -6.72 18.44
C TRP A 162 -25.81 -7.61 17.22
N PRO A 163 -26.11 -7.15 16.00
CA PRO A 163 -25.94 -8.02 14.81
C PRO A 163 -24.47 -8.19 14.43
N ALA A 164 -24.17 -9.36 13.85
CA ALA A 164 -22.82 -9.70 13.43
C ALA A 164 -22.22 -8.69 12.44
N ARG A 165 -23.04 -8.08 11.57
CA ARG A 165 -22.58 -7.05 10.63
C ARG A 165 -22.00 -5.85 11.34
N GLN A 166 -22.58 -5.45 12.47
CA GLN A 166 -22.07 -4.35 13.27
C GLN A 166 -20.70 -4.72 13.86
N LEU A 167 -20.58 -5.92 14.40
CA LEU A 167 -19.31 -6.41 14.93
C LEU A 167 -18.23 -6.50 13.85
N ALA A 168 -18.58 -7.01 12.67
CA ALA A 168 -17.66 -7.07 11.53
C ALA A 168 -17.13 -5.68 11.16
N GLY A 169 -18.00 -4.69 11.13
CA GLY A 169 -17.61 -3.30 10.85
C GLY A 169 -16.65 -2.73 11.90
N ILE A 170 -16.90 -3.02 13.16
CA ILE A 170 -16.04 -2.59 14.27
C ILE A 170 -14.67 -3.26 14.17
N ILE A 171 -14.63 -4.55 13.93
CA ILE A 171 -13.36 -5.30 13.77
C ILE A 171 -12.58 -4.78 12.56
N ASP A 172 -13.25 -4.55 11.43
CA ASP A 172 -12.60 -4.00 10.24
C ASP A 172 -11.99 -2.62 10.53
N GLN A 173 -12.67 -1.79 11.29
CA GLN A 173 -12.16 -0.49 11.68
C GLN A 173 -10.90 -0.62 12.54
N TRP A 174 -10.90 -1.55 13.49
CA TRP A 174 -9.72 -1.80 14.33
C TRP A 174 -8.55 -2.35 13.50
N LYS A 175 -8.81 -3.26 12.57
CA LYS A 175 -7.77 -3.79 11.68
C LYS A 175 -7.22 -2.71 10.75
N ASN A 176 -8.07 -1.83 10.25
CA ASN A 176 -7.64 -0.69 9.43
C ASN A 176 -6.77 0.30 10.21
N ARG A 177 -6.82 0.27 11.53
CA ARG A 177 -5.96 1.05 12.42
C ARG A 177 -4.76 0.26 12.92
N ALA A 178 -4.55 -0.94 12.41
CA ALA A 178 -3.52 -1.88 12.83
C ALA A 178 -3.61 -2.23 14.32
N CYS A 179 -4.83 -2.26 14.88
CA CYS A 179 -5.04 -2.62 16.28
C CYS A 179 -5.29 -4.12 16.41
N LEU A 180 -4.35 -4.82 17.07
CA LEU A 180 -4.58 -6.17 17.56
C LEU A 180 -5.60 -6.11 18.71
N PRO A 181 -6.28 -7.22 19.06
CA PRO A 181 -7.28 -7.19 20.13
C PRO A 181 -6.77 -6.57 21.44
N GLU A 182 -5.55 -6.91 21.83
CA GLU A 182 -4.92 -6.39 23.06
C GLU A 182 -4.44 -4.94 22.94
N LYS A 183 -4.45 -4.38 21.74
CA LYS A 183 -4.00 -3.01 21.46
C LYS A 183 -5.15 -2.05 21.20
N VAL A 184 -6.39 -2.52 21.25
CA VAL A 184 -7.55 -1.64 21.07
C VAL A 184 -7.59 -0.62 22.22
N PRO A 185 -7.69 0.69 21.90
CA PRO A 185 -7.71 1.71 22.95
C PRO A 185 -8.88 1.57 23.90
N SER A 186 -8.68 1.95 25.17
CA SER A 186 -9.72 1.89 26.19
C SER A 186 -10.94 2.76 25.87
N SER A 187 -10.78 3.78 25.03
CA SER A 187 -11.90 4.59 24.54
C SER A 187 -12.93 3.79 23.75
N TRP A 188 -12.57 2.59 23.27
CA TRP A 188 -13.46 1.69 22.54
C TRP A 188 -13.98 0.53 23.41
N ALA A 189 -13.74 0.58 24.72
CA ALA A 189 -14.09 -0.52 25.63
C ALA A 189 -15.59 -0.84 25.67
N ASN A 190 -16.44 0.14 25.39
CA ASN A 190 -17.89 -0.04 25.37
C ASN A 190 -18.45 -0.49 24.02
N ALA A 191 -17.61 -0.66 23.00
CA ALA A 191 -18.04 -1.06 21.68
C ALA A 191 -18.73 -2.43 21.73
N PHE A 192 -19.79 -2.58 20.98
CA PHE A 192 -20.57 -3.80 20.86
C PHE A 192 -20.96 -4.36 22.24
N ASN A 193 -21.73 -3.59 22.97
CA ASN A 193 -22.20 -3.96 24.32
C ASN A 193 -21.06 -4.31 25.28
N SER A 194 -19.94 -3.60 25.17
CA SER A 194 -18.73 -3.83 25.99
C SER A 194 -18.09 -5.21 25.81
N MET A 195 -18.50 -5.96 24.78
CA MET A 195 -17.98 -7.28 24.45
C MET A 195 -17.12 -7.29 23.18
N GLY A 196 -16.99 -6.16 22.50
CA GLY A 196 -16.35 -6.10 21.18
C GLY A 196 -14.91 -6.56 21.18
N THR A 197 -14.09 -6.11 22.12
CA THR A 197 -12.68 -6.49 22.21
C THR A 197 -12.50 -7.97 22.52
N GLU A 198 -13.31 -8.51 23.41
CA GLU A 198 -13.30 -9.94 23.75
C GLU A 198 -13.70 -10.79 22.56
N LEU A 199 -14.78 -10.41 21.88
CA LEU A 199 -15.23 -11.13 20.69
C LEU A 199 -14.21 -11.03 19.56
N TYR A 200 -13.57 -9.90 19.41
CA TYR A 200 -12.48 -9.74 18.45
C TYR A 200 -11.33 -10.71 18.77
N ALA A 201 -10.93 -10.81 20.03
CA ALA A 201 -9.88 -11.74 20.45
C ALA A 201 -10.27 -13.19 20.14
N GLN A 202 -11.50 -13.57 20.48
CA GLN A 202 -12.03 -14.92 20.18
C GLN A 202 -12.07 -15.19 18.67
N TYR A 203 -12.48 -14.19 17.89
CA TYR A 203 -12.53 -14.29 16.43
C TYR A 203 -11.12 -14.54 15.85
N GLN A 204 -10.12 -13.81 16.29
CA GLN A 204 -8.76 -14.00 15.83
C GLN A 204 -8.20 -15.38 16.21
N ILE A 205 -8.49 -15.87 17.41
CA ILE A 205 -8.12 -17.23 17.81
C ILE A 205 -8.77 -18.26 16.90
N ARG A 206 -10.08 -18.09 16.65
CA ARG A 206 -10.81 -19.03 15.80
C ARG A 206 -10.30 -19.05 14.37
N LEU A 207 -9.95 -17.89 13.81
CA LEU A 207 -9.34 -17.79 12.49
C LEU A 207 -8.04 -18.59 12.42
N LYS A 208 -7.18 -18.47 13.42
CA LYS A 208 -5.92 -19.23 13.47
C LYS A 208 -6.16 -20.72 13.56
N GLU A 209 -7.13 -21.17 14.37
CA GLU A 209 -7.51 -22.58 14.46
C GLU A 209 -7.95 -23.13 13.10
N LEU A 210 -8.63 -22.33 12.31
CA LEU A 210 -9.11 -22.70 10.98
C LEU A 210 -8.04 -22.52 9.89
N ASN A 211 -6.86 -22.05 10.25
CA ASN A 211 -5.85 -21.60 9.31
C ASN A 211 -6.44 -20.64 8.27
N ALA A 212 -7.12 -19.62 8.75
CA ALA A 212 -7.83 -18.65 7.92
C ALA A 212 -7.48 -17.21 8.32
N VAL A 213 -7.68 -16.31 7.40
CA VAL A 213 -7.57 -14.87 7.59
C VAL A 213 -8.78 -14.21 6.96
N ASP A 214 -9.19 -13.05 7.46
CA ASP A 214 -10.10 -12.20 6.71
C ASP A 214 -9.29 -11.18 5.89
N PHE A 215 -9.99 -10.36 5.12
CA PHE A 215 -9.33 -9.42 4.23
C PHE A 215 -8.48 -8.39 4.99
N GLY A 216 -8.97 -7.91 6.13
CA GLY A 216 -8.24 -6.95 6.98
C GLY A 216 -6.97 -7.54 7.59
N ASP A 217 -6.96 -8.85 7.83
CA ASP A 217 -5.79 -9.54 8.39
C ASP A 217 -4.58 -9.50 7.45
N LEU A 218 -4.79 -9.37 6.16
CA LEU A 218 -3.68 -9.36 5.20
C LEU A 218 -2.71 -8.21 5.51
N LEU A 219 -3.25 -7.02 5.77
CA LEU A 219 -2.42 -5.89 6.19
C LEU A 219 -2.04 -5.97 7.66
N LEU A 220 -2.97 -6.29 8.54
CA LEU A 220 -2.71 -6.36 9.97
C LEU A 220 -1.56 -7.31 10.29
N HIS A 221 -1.60 -8.52 9.77
CA HIS A 221 -0.55 -9.50 10.00
C HIS A 221 0.77 -9.11 9.37
N THR A 222 0.75 -8.52 8.19
CA THR A 222 1.98 -8.05 7.53
C THR A 222 2.64 -6.93 8.34
N VAL A 223 1.87 -5.96 8.81
CA VAL A 223 2.38 -4.90 9.69
C VAL A 223 2.93 -5.50 10.98
N THR A 224 2.21 -6.45 11.58
CA THR A 224 2.67 -7.12 12.80
C THR A 224 4.01 -7.83 12.59
N ILE A 225 4.16 -8.55 11.47
CA ILE A 225 5.41 -9.23 11.12
C ILE A 225 6.55 -8.21 11.03
N PHE A 226 6.34 -7.11 10.34
CA PHE A 226 7.38 -6.08 10.19
C PHE A 226 7.73 -5.39 11.50
N GLN A 227 6.74 -5.20 12.39
CA GLN A 227 6.97 -4.56 13.69
C GLN A 227 7.68 -5.49 14.68
N THR A 228 7.48 -6.79 14.58
CA THR A 228 7.98 -7.76 15.56
C THR A 228 9.16 -8.60 15.06
N ASN A 229 9.52 -8.51 13.79
CA ASN A 229 10.62 -9.27 13.19
C ASN A 229 11.50 -8.33 12.37
N GLN A 230 12.45 -7.70 13.03
CA GLN A 230 13.33 -6.70 12.43
C GLN A 230 14.14 -7.25 11.25
N ASP A 231 14.57 -8.49 11.33
CA ASP A 231 15.31 -9.17 10.25
C ASP A 231 14.49 -9.30 8.97
N VAL A 232 13.20 -9.64 9.10
CA VAL A 232 12.28 -9.72 7.97
C VAL A 232 12.05 -8.33 7.37
N LEU A 233 11.81 -7.33 8.22
CA LEU A 233 11.62 -5.96 7.76
C LEU A 233 12.83 -5.47 6.97
N GLU A 234 14.03 -5.66 7.50
CA GLU A 234 15.27 -5.23 6.84
C GLU A 234 15.47 -5.92 5.49
N GLN A 235 15.08 -7.18 5.37
CA GLN A 235 15.14 -7.92 4.12
C GLN A 235 14.29 -7.24 3.03
N TYR A 236 13.05 -6.86 3.35
CA TYR A 236 12.17 -6.18 2.41
C TYR A 236 12.58 -4.72 2.17
N GLN A 237 13.11 -4.04 3.16
CA GLN A 237 13.67 -2.69 2.98
C GLN A 237 14.83 -2.68 1.97
N ARG A 238 15.70 -3.68 2.03
CA ARG A 238 16.79 -3.82 1.05
C ARG A 238 16.28 -4.21 -0.33
N TRP A 239 15.22 -5.02 -0.39
CA TRP A 239 14.66 -5.49 -1.64
C TRP A 239 13.97 -4.36 -2.41
N PHE A 240 13.10 -3.62 -1.74
CA PHE A 240 12.36 -2.51 -2.33
C PHE A 240 13.17 -1.22 -2.27
N LYS A 241 13.95 -0.97 -3.30
CA LYS A 241 14.79 0.23 -3.35
C LYS A 241 14.01 1.52 -3.56
N TYR A 242 12.86 1.42 -4.24
CA TYR A 242 11.98 2.54 -4.53
C TYR A 242 10.53 2.12 -4.33
N ILE A 243 9.77 3.00 -3.67
CA ILE A 243 8.36 2.75 -3.35
C ILE A 243 7.54 3.88 -3.95
N LEU A 244 6.48 3.51 -4.68
CA LEU A 244 5.54 4.45 -5.27
C LEU A 244 4.13 4.14 -4.79
N VAL A 245 3.38 5.18 -4.44
CA VAL A 245 2.03 5.06 -3.89
C VAL A 245 1.10 6.01 -4.60
N ASP A 246 0.06 5.48 -5.20
CA ASP A 246 -1.01 6.28 -5.77
C ASP A 246 -2.11 6.52 -4.72
N GLU A 247 -2.88 7.59 -4.88
CA GLU A 247 -4.01 7.94 -4.00
C GLU A 247 -3.65 7.96 -2.51
N TYR A 248 -2.54 8.61 -2.16
CA TYR A 248 -2.01 8.64 -0.79
C TYR A 248 -3.03 9.17 0.23
N GLN A 249 -3.91 10.10 -0.18
CA GLN A 249 -4.94 10.65 0.70
C GLN A 249 -5.94 9.60 1.19
N ASP A 250 -6.07 8.47 0.50
CA ASP A 250 -7.02 7.41 0.84
C ASP A 250 -6.43 6.35 1.77
N THR A 251 -5.16 6.50 2.18
CA THR A 251 -4.52 5.53 3.06
C THR A 251 -5.13 5.55 4.46
N ASN A 252 -5.42 4.36 4.99
CA ASN A 252 -5.77 4.19 6.39
C ASN A 252 -4.49 4.04 7.23
N VAL A 253 -4.64 3.94 8.55
CA VAL A 253 -3.50 3.86 9.46
C VAL A 253 -2.65 2.60 9.20
N ALA A 254 -3.27 1.45 8.94
CA ALA A 254 -2.55 0.22 8.67
C ALA A 254 -1.70 0.33 7.40
N GLN A 255 -2.26 0.89 6.33
CA GLN A 255 -1.56 1.13 5.06
C GLN A 255 -0.42 2.13 5.25
N TYR A 256 -0.67 3.19 5.99
CA TYR A 256 0.33 4.19 6.33
C TYR A 256 1.51 3.58 7.10
N LEU A 257 1.24 2.78 8.12
CA LEU A 257 2.28 2.08 8.89
C LEU A 257 3.09 1.12 8.03
N TRP A 258 2.41 0.39 7.15
CA TRP A 258 3.03 -0.53 6.21
C TRP A 258 4.05 0.20 5.32
N LEU A 259 3.66 1.34 4.76
CA LEU A 259 4.54 2.17 3.93
C LEU A 259 5.70 2.75 4.72
N ARG A 260 5.42 3.28 5.90
CA ARG A 260 6.43 3.89 6.75
C ARG A 260 7.50 2.87 7.17
N LEU A 261 7.08 1.65 7.50
CA LEU A 261 8.01 0.59 7.86
C LEU A 261 8.90 0.22 6.68
N LEU A 262 8.32 0.00 5.50
CA LEU A 262 9.10 -0.40 4.33
C LEU A 262 10.03 0.69 3.82
N ALA A 263 9.64 1.96 3.92
CA ALA A 263 10.45 3.08 3.47
C ALA A 263 11.46 3.57 4.52
N GLY A 264 11.42 3.03 5.74
CA GLY A 264 12.13 3.59 6.88
C GLY A 264 13.66 3.63 6.77
N ALA A 265 14.25 2.74 5.99
CA ALA A 265 15.70 2.67 5.84
C ALA A 265 16.23 3.68 4.81
N HIS A 266 15.74 3.64 3.58
CA HIS A 266 16.24 4.45 2.47
C HIS A 266 15.41 5.71 2.20
N LYS A 267 14.16 5.71 2.60
CA LYS A 267 13.21 6.83 2.44
C LYS A 267 12.95 7.21 0.96
N ASN A 268 13.22 6.31 0.05
CA ASN A 268 12.94 6.50 -1.38
C ASN A 268 11.48 6.17 -1.66
N ILE A 269 10.60 7.01 -1.17
CA ILE A 269 9.15 6.87 -1.31
C ILE A 269 8.59 8.07 -2.07
N CYS A 270 7.79 7.78 -3.08
CA CYS A 270 7.07 8.78 -3.85
C CYS A 270 5.58 8.52 -3.72
N CYS A 271 4.87 9.43 -3.09
CA CYS A 271 3.43 9.36 -2.93
C CYS A 271 2.75 10.41 -3.80
N VAL A 272 1.61 10.04 -4.38
CA VAL A 272 0.76 10.96 -5.14
C VAL A 272 -0.57 11.08 -4.42
N GLY A 273 -1.00 12.30 -4.20
CA GLY A 273 -2.27 12.58 -3.54
C GLY A 273 -2.97 13.79 -4.14
N ASP A 274 -4.21 13.98 -3.71
CA ASP A 274 -4.99 15.12 -4.14
C ASP A 274 -4.50 16.41 -3.51
N ASP A 275 -4.43 17.47 -4.32
CA ASP A 275 -4.11 18.80 -3.85
C ASP A 275 -5.42 19.56 -3.61
N ASP A 276 -6.01 19.30 -2.46
CA ASP A 276 -7.29 19.86 -2.07
C ASP A 276 -7.15 20.92 -0.98
N GLN A 277 -6.30 21.92 -1.23
CA GLN A 277 -6.05 22.98 -0.26
C GLN A 277 -7.32 23.67 0.23
N SER A 278 -8.31 23.79 -0.65
CA SER A 278 -9.56 24.47 -0.34
C SER A 278 -10.44 23.71 0.66
N ILE A 279 -10.18 22.42 0.86
CA ILE A 279 -11.02 21.57 1.75
C ILE A 279 -10.24 20.99 2.91
N TYR A 280 -9.04 21.45 3.18
CA TYR A 280 -8.22 20.96 4.28
C TYR A 280 -8.94 20.99 5.62
N GLY A 281 -9.67 22.03 5.92
CA GLY A 281 -10.42 22.15 7.17
C GLY A 281 -11.57 21.17 7.28
N TRP A 282 -12.00 20.56 6.19
CA TRP A 282 -13.15 19.63 6.16
C TRP A 282 -12.73 18.18 6.27
N ARG A 283 -11.51 17.84 5.86
CA ARG A 283 -10.99 16.48 5.80
C ARG A 283 -9.83 16.29 6.77
N GLY A 284 -10.05 16.54 8.05
CA GLY A 284 -9.00 16.53 9.06
C GLY A 284 -8.11 15.29 9.04
N ALA A 285 -8.68 14.10 8.79
CA ALA A 285 -7.91 12.86 8.74
C ALA A 285 -6.98 12.80 7.51
N GLU A 286 -7.47 13.26 6.35
CA GLU A 286 -6.70 13.27 5.10
C GLU A 286 -5.60 14.30 5.13
N VAL A 287 -5.91 15.50 5.65
CA VAL A 287 -4.91 16.54 5.90
C VAL A 287 -3.86 16.01 6.86
N GLY A 288 -4.27 15.26 7.88
CA GLY A 288 -3.36 14.62 8.81
C GLY A 288 -2.37 13.71 8.12
N ASN A 289 -2.79 12.96 7.10
CA ASN A 289 -1.90 12.07 6.36
C ASN A 289 -0.83 12.85 5.56
N ILE A 290 -1.22 13.95 4.90
CA ILE A 290 -0.27 14.77 4.13
C ILE A 290 0.74 15.44 5.08
N LEU A 291 0.26 16.03 6.16
CA LEU A 291 1.13 16.64 7.17
C LEU A 291 2.04 15.61 7.83
N ARG A 292 1.52 14.42 8.07
CA ARG A 292 2.30 13.33 8.64
C ARG A 292 3.39 12.85 7.70
N PHE A 293 3.14 12.84 6.38
CA PHE A 293 4.16 12.49 5.40
C PHE A 293 5.37 13.43 5.54
N GLU A 294 5.14 14.74 5.60
CA GLU A 294 6.23 15.72 5.77
C GLU A 294 6.94 15.58 7.12
N LYS A 295 6.20 15.21 8.15
CA LYS A 295 6.76 15.00 9.49
C LYS A 295 7.61 13.73 9.55
N ASP A 296 7.14 12.64 8.96
CA ASP A 296 7.84 11.35 9.01
C ASP A 296 8.99 11.27 8.02
N PHE A 297 8.93 12.06 6.96
CA PHE A 297 9.98 12.16 5.96
C PHE A 297 10.47 13.60 5.85
N PRO A 298 11.23 14.09 6.86
CA PRO A 298 11.74 15.45 6.84
C PRO A 298 12.57 15.71 5.61
N GLY A 299 12.41 16.88 5.02
CA GLY A 299 13.09 17.23 3.79
C GLY A 299 12.42 16.68 2.55
N ALA A 300 11.20 16.15 2.67
CA ALA A 300 10.45 15.68 1.53
C ALA A 300 10.27 16.78 0.49
N LYS A 301 10.46 16.41 -0.77
CA LYS A 301 10.20 17.33 -1.88
C LYS A 301 8.71 17.27 -2.19
N VAL A 302 8.06 18.41 -2.10
CA VAL A 302 6.62 18.54 -2.43
C VAL A 302 6.51 19.22 -3.78
N VAL A 303 5.86 18.55 -4.73
CA VAL A 303 5.70 19.08 -6.08
C VAL A 303 4.21 19.11 -6.41
N ARG A 304 3.70 20.27 -6.78
CA ARG A 304 2.35 20.42 -7.29
C ARG A 304 2.39 20.25 -8.80
N LEU A 305 1.73 19.20 -9.28
CA LEU A 305 1.78 18.80 -10.69
C LEU A 305 1.03 19.76 -11.62
N GLU A 306 0.05 20.48 -11.07
CA GLU A 306 -0.67 21.49 -11.84
C GLU A 306 0.11 22.78 -11.86
N GLN A 307 0.38 23.25 -13.06
CA GLN A 307 0.76 24.64 -13.21
C GLN A 307 -0.53 25.46 -13.20
N ASN A 308 -0.58 26.48 -12.37
CA ASN A 308 -1.74 27.32 -12.24
C ASN A 308 -1.84 28.30 -13.41
N TYR A 309 -2.21 27.80 -14.59
CA TYR A 309 -2.42 28.62 -15.77
C TYR A 309 -3.59 29.58 -15.65
N ARG A 310 -4.50 29.30 -14.70
CA ARG A 310 -5.69 30.11 -14.47
C ARG A 310 -5.38 31.47 -13.85
N SER A 311 -4.24 31.59 -13.21
CA SER A 311 -3.79 32.88 -12.66
C SER A 311 -3.06 33.71 -13.68
N THR A 312 -2.79 33.19 -14.88
CA THR A 312 -2.26 34.01 -15.95
C THR A 312 -3.38 34.91 -16.42
N PRO A 313 -3.28 36.19 -16.22
CA PRO A 313 -4.34 37.06 -16.61
C PRO A 313 -4.45 37.03 -18.11
N HIS A 314 -5.57 36.61 -18.55
CA HIS A 314 -5.95 36.88 -19.91
C HIS A 314 -6.50 38.27 -19.97
N ILE A 315 -5.67 39.03 -19.86
CA ILE A 315 -6.10 40.34 -19.77
C ILE A 315 -5.92 40.98 -21.09
#